data_ee3cf3162cdcf0bdf794a95f9fd8578e
#
_entry.id   ee3cf3162cdcf0bdf794a95f9fd8578e
#
_cell.length_a   1.000
_cell.length_b   1.000
_cell.length_c   1.000
_cell.angle_alpha   90.00
_cell.angle_beta   90.00
_cell.angle_gamma   90.00
#
_symmetry.space_group_name_H-M   'P 1'
#
loop_
_entity.id
_entity.type
_entity.pdbx_description
1 polymer ?
#
loop_
_entity_poly.entity_id
_entity_poly.type
_entity_poly.pdbx_seq_one_letter_code
_entity_poly.pdbx_strand_id
1 'polypeptide(L)'
;VYKEMPDSPYMQEPYLGTYYYLLNTLVPPTDNLNVRKALSMAVDRDKLNATVLKGTNISAYSITPPDTLGYYPPKLFSYDPDRARELLAEAGYPNGEGWPGLELTYNTSEDHRKIAVALQQMWKDVLNIDVALTNQEWKVYLDSVTNMHFQIARRGWIGDYVDPNNFL
;
A
#
# COMPACT_ATOMS: atom_id res chain seq x y z
N VAL A 1 -8.01 -17.01 18.48
CA VAL A 1 -8.68 -17.90 19.47
C VAL A 1 -10.00 -18.38 18.90
N TYR A 2 -10.98 -17.52 18.58
CA TYR A 2 -12.29 -17.99 18.06
C TYR A 2 -12.19 -18.70 16.69
N LYS A 3 -11.29 -18.29 15.79
CA LYS A 3 -11.10 -18.89 14.46
C LYS A 3 -10.64 -20.36 14.51
N GLU A 4 -10.00 -20.78 15.59
CA GLU A 4 -9.36 -22.09 15.75
C GLU A 4 -10.17 -23.05 16.65
N MET A 5 -11.34 -22.61 17.13
CA MET A 5 -12.19 -23.46 17.98
C MET A 5 -13.03 -24.41 17.11
N PRO A 6 -13.13 -25.68 17.46
CA PRO A 6 -14.15 -26.59 16.91
C PRO A 6 -15.54 -25.94 17.08
N ASP A 7 -16.36 -25.97 16.06
CA ASP A 7 -17.70 -25.36 16.04
C ASP A 7 -17.72 -23.82 16.24
N SER A 8 -16.63 -23.13 15.89
CA SER A 8 -16.55 -21.68 15.97
C SER A 8 -17.63 -20.99 15.14
N PRO A 9 -18.40 -20.05 15.71
CA PRO A 9 -19.32 -19.21 14.94
C PRO A 9 -18.57 -18.13 14.12
N TYR A 10 -17.24 -18.14 14.08
CA TYR A 10 -16.45 -17.17 13.35
C TYR A 10 -16.69 -17.31 11.85
N MET A 11 -17.24 -16.26 11.26
CA MET A 11 -17.40 -16.12 9.80
C MET A 11 -16.48 -15.00 9.32
N GLN A 12 -15.81 -15.21 8.18
CA GLN A 12 -15.00 -14.22 7.53
C GLN A 12 -15.54 -14.02 6.10
N GLU A 13 -16.09 -12.86 5.87
CA GLU A 13 -16.64 -12.47 4.57
C GLU A 13 -15.77 -11.39 3.92
N PRO A 14 -15.71 -11.34 2.57
CA PRO A 14 -15.07 -10.24 1.86
C PRO A 14 -15.71 -8.91 2.21
N TYR A 15 -14.87 -7.90 2.43
CA TYR A 15 -15.30 -6.54 2.69
C TYR A 15 -15.22 -5.71 1.41
N LEU A 16 -16.26 -4.96 1.10
CA LEU A 16 -16.31 -4.09 -0.08
C LEU A 16 -15.45 -2.83 0.16
N GLY A 17 -14.15 -3.02 0.21
CA GLY A 17 -13.23 -1.92 0.45
C GLY A 17 -11.79 -2.29 0.19
N THR A 18 -10.99 -1.30 -0.21
CA THR A 18 -9.56 -1.47 -0.47
C THR A 18 -8.77 -0.45 0.34
N TYR A 19 -7.76 -0.93 1.05
CA TYR A 19 -6.73 -0.14 1.69
C TYR A 19 -5.55 0.00 0.73
N TYR A 20 -5.14 1.24 0.44
CA TYR A 20 -4.08 1.50 -0.53
C TYR A 20 -3.26 2.74 -0.18
N TYR A 21 -2.22 2.99 -0.94
CA TYR A 21 -1.42 4.20 -0.86
C TYR A 21 -1.47 4.97 -2.18
N LEU A 22 -1.69 6.27 -2.08
CA LEU A 22 -1.54 7.21 -3.18
C LEU A 22 -0.07 7.54 -3.36
N LEU A 23 0.40 7.55 -4.60
CA LEU A 23 1.73 8.05 -4.98
C LEU A 23 1.52 9.32 -5.81
N ASN A 24 2.01 10.45 -5.31
CA ASN A 24 1.87 11.73 -5.99
C ASN A 24 2.73 11.74 -7.26
N THR A 25 2.08 11.87 -8.41
CA THR A 25 2.77 11.84 -9.72
C THR A 25 3.31 13.20 -10.15
N LEU A 26 3.15 14.23 -9.33
CA LEU A 26 3.56 15.61 -9.63
C LEU A 26 4.87 16.01 -8.94
N VAL A 27 5.36 15.20 -8.00
CA VAL A 27 6.54 15.53 -7.20
C VAL A 27 7.57 14.40 -7.20
N PRO A 28 8.89 14.75 -7.24
CA PRO A 28 9.94 13.73 -7.12
C PRO A 28 9.94 13.06 -5.72
N PRO A 29 10.41 11.82 -5.64
CA PRO A 29 10.78 10.91 -6.74
C PRO A 29 9.59 10.13 -7.31
N THR A 30 8.38 10.36 -6.81
CA THR A 30 7.18 9.60 -7.18
C THR A 30 6.55 10.03 -8.50
N ASP A 31 7.03 11.12 -9.14
CA ASP A 31 6.73 11.50 -10.52
C ASP A 31 7.29 10.48 -11.53
N ASN A 32 8.38 9.78 -11.19
CA ASN A 32 8.98 8.76 -12.04
C ASN A 32 8.19 7.45 -11.99
N LEU A 33 7.77 6.95 -13.17
CA LEU A 33 6.99 5.72 -13.28
C LEU A 33 7.74 4.49 -12.77
N ASN A 34 9.06 4.38 -13.03
CA ASN A 34 9.86 3.24 -12.59
C ASN A 34 10.02 3.22 -11.06
N VAL A 35 10.12 4.40 -10.41
CA VAL A 35 10.08 4.51 -8.95
C VAL A 35 8.77 3.97 -8.39
N ARG A 36 7.62 4.39 -8.94
CA ARG A 36 6.31 3.91 -8.47
C ARG A 36 6.16 2.40 -8.62
N LYS A 37 6.61 1.84 -9.74
CA LYS A 37 6.61 0.39 -9.97
C LYS A 37 7.54 -0.34 -9.00
N ALA A 38 8.76 0.16 -8.80
CA ALA A 38 9.72 -0.39 -7.87
C ALA A 38 9.17 -0.44 -6.44
N LEU A 39 8.60 0.67 -5.96
CA LEU A 39 7.95 0.75 -4.64
C LEU A 39 6.82 -0.27 -4.50
N SER A 40 5.99 -0.46 -5.54
CA SER A 40 4.89 -1.41 -5.51
C SER A 40 5.37 -2.87 -5.51
N MET A 41 6.37 -3.20 -6.34
CA MET A 41 6.89 -4.57 -6.49
C MET A 41 7.81 -4.99 -5.33
N ALA A 42 8.35 -4.04 -4.56
CA ALA A 42 9.13 -4.30 -3.36
C ALA A 42 8.27 -4.69 -2.13
N VAL A 43 6.95 -4.58 -2.21
CA VAL A 43 6.04 -4.87 -1.10
C VAL A 43 5.48 -6.29 -1.21
N ASP A 44 5.88 -7.15 -0.27
CA ASP A 44 5.29 -8.48 -0.07
C ASP A 44 3.98 -8.35 0.73
N ARG A 45 2.87 -8.23 -0.01
CA ARG A 45 1.53 -8.04 0.56
C ARG A 45 1.05 -9.26 1.36
N ASP A 46 1.44 -10.44 0.94
CA ASP A 46 1.05 -11.69 1.61
C ASP A 46 1.77 -11.81 2.95
N LYS A 47 3.07 -11.51 2.99
CA LYS A 47 3.84 -11.43 4.23
C LYS A 47 3.30 -10.33 5.17
N LEU A 48 3.01 -9.14 4.64
CA LEU A 48 2.41 -8.04 5.40
C LEU A 48 1.09 -8.47 6.04
N ASN A 49 0.21 -9.10 5.26
CA ASN A 49 -1.07 -9.62 5.76
C ASN A 49 -0.86 -10.67 6.85
N ALA A 50 0.01 -11.65 6.62
CA ALA A 50 0.25 -12.73 7.57
C ALA A 50 0.84 -12.23 8.89
N THR A 51 1.83 -11.31 8.85
CA THR A 51 2.61 -10.92 10.03
C THR A 51 2.03 -9.71 10.77
N VAL A 52 1.62 -8.67 10.05
CA VAL A 52 1.13 -7.40 10.63
C VAL A 52 -0.38 -7.44 10.85
N LEU A 53 -1.13 -7.93 9.86
CA LEU A 53 -2.59 -7.98 9.89
C LEU A 53 -3.15 -9.31 10.38
N LYS A 54 -2.29 -10.26 10.76
CA LYS A 54 -2.66 -11.56 11.34
C LYS A 54 -3.63 -12.38 10.46
N GLY A 55 -3.51 -12.23 9.13
CA GLY A 55 -4.33 -12.96 8.17
C GLY A 55 -5.81 -12.54 8.16
N THR A 56 -6.12 -11.33 8.63
CA THR A 56 -7.52 -10.84 8.67
C THR A 56 -7.99 -10.25 7.35
N ASN A 57 -7.07 -9.95 6.44
CA ASN A 57 -7.36 -9.28 5.18
C ASN A 57 -6.99 -10.15 3.97
N ILE A 58 -7.42 -9.75 2.79
CA ILE A 58 -7.01 -10.34 1.51
C ILE A 58 -6.00 -9.39 0.87
N SER A 59 -4.87 -9.92 0.36
CA SER A 59 -3.87 -9.11 -0.34
C SER A 59 -4.45 -8.53 -1.63
N ALA A 60 -4.44 -7.20 -1.76
CA ALA A 60 -4.96 -6.50 -2.93
C ALA A 60 -3.86 -6.24 -3.97
N TYR A 61 -4.15 -6.56 -5.23
CA TYR A 61 -3.28 -6.30 -6.38
C TYR A 61 -3.93 -5.33 -7.38
N SER A 62 -5.10 -4.83 -7.04
CA SER A 62 -5.88 -3.83 -7.79
C SER A 62 -6.69 -2.99 -6.82
N ILE A 63 -7.22 -1.87 -7.31
CA ILE A 63 -8.08 -0.98 -6.52
C ILE A 63 -9.46 -1.61 -6.26
N THR A 64 -10.03 -2.29 -7.24
CA THR A 64 -11.31 -2.98 -7.08
C THR A 64 -11.11 -4.28 -6.32
N PRO A 65 -11.85 -4.55 -5.23
CA PRO A 65 -11.83 -5.84 -4.56
C PRO A 65 -12.21 -6.98 -5.52
N PRO A 66 -11.64 -8.18 -5.37
CA PRO A 66 -12.01 -9.32 -6.19
C PRO A 66 -13.46 -9.71 -5.93
N ASP A 67 -14.10 -10.27 -6.96
CA ASP A 67 -15.51 -10.75 -6.93
C ASP A 67 -16.55 -9.65 -6.67
N THR A 68 -16.20 -8.38 -6.91
CA THR A 68 -17.18 -7.30 -6.87
C THR A 68 -18.13 -7.45 -8.05
N LEU A 69 -19.35 -7.92 -7.80
CA LEU A 69 -20.37 -8.24 -8.82
C LEU A 69 -19.83 -9.16 -9.95
N GLY A 70 -19.02 -10.16 -9.57
CA GLY A 70 -18.40 -11.08 -10.54
C GLY A 70 -17.21 -10.51 -11.31
N TYR A 71 -16.73 -9.33 -10.97
CA TYR A 71 -15.54 -8.73 -11.57
C TYR A 71 -14.25 -9.23 -10.90
N TYR A 72 -13.34 -9.75 -11.71
CA TYR A 72 -12.03 -10.19 -11.26
C TYR A 72 -10.94 -9.32 -11.90
N PRO A 73 -10.41 -8.33 -11.18
CA PRO A 73 -9.40 -7.43 -11.73
C PRO A 73 -8.08 -8.18 -12.01
N PRO A 74 -7.30 -7.74 -13.01
CA PRO A 74 -6.01 -8.33 -13.29
C PRO A 74 -5.02 -8.06 -12.14
N LYS A 75 -4.15 -9.03 -11.88
CA LYS A 75 -3.03 -8.87 -10.95
C LYS A 75 -1.88 -8.15 -11.66
N LEU A 76 -1.80 -6.83 -11.51
CA LEU A 76 -0.87 -5.99 -12.27
C LEU A 76 0.57 -6.02 -11.75
N PHE A 77 0.77 -5.96 -10.43
CA PHE A 77 2.09 -5.88 -9.79
C PHE A 77 2.17 -6.85 -8.63
N SER A 78 2.84 -7.98 -8.86
CA SER A 78 3.19 -8.93 -7.80
C SER A 78 4.47 -8.52 -7.09
N TYR A 79 4.72 -9.08 -5.91
CA TYR A 79 6.01 -8.98 -5.25
C TYR A 79 7.10 -9.58 -6.14
N ASP A 80 8.07 -8.76 -6.50
CA ASP A 80 9.23 -9.13 -7.31
C ASP A 80 10.40 -8.20 -6.92
N PRO A 81 11.19 -8.59 -5.92
CA PRO A 81 12.26 -7.74 -5.38
C PRO A 81 13.39 -7.53 -6.38
N ASP A 82 13.65 -8.47 -7.30
CA ASP A 82 14.71 -8.32 -8.28
C ASP A 82 14.30 -7.31 -9.35
N ARG A 83 13.09 -7.44 -9.88
CA ARG A 83 12.57 -6.44 -10.82
C ARG A 83 12.39 -5.06 -10.18
N ALA A 84 12.04 -5.00 -8.90
CA ALA A 84 11.97 -3.73 -8.16
C ALA A 84 13.33 -3.01 -8.10
N ARG A 85 14.42 -3.74 -7.84
CA ARG A 85 15.79 -3.18 -7.85
C ARG A 85 16.21 -2.69 -9.23
N GLU A 86 15.93 -3.47 -10.27
CA GLU A 86 16.21 -3.07 -11.67
C GLU A 86 15.49 -1.77 -12.03
N LEU A 87 14.19 -1.68 -11.73
CA LEU A 87 13.38 -0.47 -12.00
C LEU A 87 13.90 0.76 -11.24
N LEU A 88 14.35 0.56 -9.99
CA LEU A 88 14.92 1.65 -9.21
C LEU A 88 16.27 2.11 -9.81
N ALA A 89 17.09 1.18 -10.27
CA ALA A 89 18.35 1.49 -10.98
C ALA A 89 18.09 2.21 -12.32
N GLU A 90 17.11 1.76 -13.10
CA GLU A 90 16.66 2.43 -14.34
C GLU A 90 16.14 3.86 -14.07
N ALA A 91 15.60 4.11 -12.88
CA ALA A 91 15.18 5.43 -12.42
C ALA A 91 16.34 6.35 -11.98
N GLY A 92 17.58 5.85 -11.96
CA GLY A 92 18.77 6.60 -11.58
C GLY A 92 19.23 6.38 -10.14
N TYR A 93 18.67 5.42 -9.40
CA TYR A 93 18.98 5.15 -8.00
C TYR A 93 19.46 3.69 -7.79
N PRO A 94 20.56 3.24 -8.43
CA PRO A 94 21.05 1.87 -8.28
C PRO A 94 21.36 1.59 -6.80
N ASN A 95 20.79 0.53 -6.26
CA ASN A 95 20.95 0.14 -4.85
C ASN A 95 20.64 1.29 -3.84
N GLY A 96 19.75 2.22 -4.20
CA GLY A 96 19.40 3.38 -3.38
C GLY A 96 20.43 4.52 -3.41
N GLU A 97 21.48 4.42 -4.21
CA GLU A 97 22.48 5.49 -4.33
C GLU A 97 21.87 6.77 -4.91
N GLY A 98 22.14 7.90 -4.29
CA GLY A 98 21.59 9.19 -4.71
C GLY A 98 20.11 9.38 -4.40
N TRP A 99 19.49 8.47 -3.62
CA TRP A 99 18.07 8.58 -3.24
C TRP A 99 17.77 9.91 -2.53
N PRO A 100 16.79 10.71 -3.01
CA PRO A 100 16.53 12.05 -2.46
C PRO A 100 15.74 12.03 -1.15
N GLY A 101 15.36 10.85 -0.65
CA GLY A 101 14.40 10.69 0.43
C GLY A 101 12.96 10.58 -0.08
N LEU A 102 12.11 10.03 0.76
CA LEU A 102 10.69 9.82 0.49
C LEU A 102 9.92 9.95 1.81
N GLU A 103 8.76 10.57 1.76
CA GLU A 103 7.86 10.70 2.90
C GLU A 103 6.57 9.90 2.67
N LEU A 104 6.20 9.10 3.66
CA LEU A 104 4.91 8.43 3.74
C LEU A 104 4.07 9.06 4.83
N THR A 105 2.96 9.68 4.44
CA THR A 105 2.02 10.35 5.33
C THR A 105 0.81 9.47 5.61
N TYR A 106 0.39 9.40 6.86
CA TYR A 106 -0.81 8.68 7.30
C TYR A 106 -1.52 9.40 8.43
N ASN A 107 -2.83 9.23 8.53
CA ASN A 107 -3.60 9.77 9.64
C ASN A 107 -3.45 8.91 10.90
N THR A 108 -3.55 9.55 12.05
CA THR A 108 -3.34 8.94 13.37
C THR A 108 -4.18 7.67 13.56
N SER A 109 -3.49 6.53 13.66
CA SER A 109 -4.03 5.21 14.00
C SER A 109 -2.85 4.26 14.25
N GLU A 110 -2.95 3.42 15.27
CA GLU A 110 -1.93 2.41 15.56
C GLU A 110 -1.77 1.39 14.43
N ASP A 111 -2.87 1.01 13.78
CA ASP A 111 -2.81 0.04 12.68
C ASP A 111 -2.18 0.66 11.42
N HIS A 112 -2.47 1.94 11.12
CA HIS A 112 -1.79 2.64 10.04
C HIS A 112 -0.29 2.76 10.30
N ARG A 113 0.10 3.05 11.55
CA ARG A 113 1.50 3.10 11.95
C ARG A 113 2.22 1.77 11.75
N LYS A 114 1.61 0.66 12.19
CA LYS A 114 2.19 -0.69 12.03
C LYS A 114 2.42 -1.03 10.56
N ILE A 115 1.44 -0.74 9.70
CA ILE A 115 1.55 -0.97 8.26
C ILE A 115 2.65 -0.09 7.66
N ALA A 116 2.69 1.21 7.99
CA ALA A 116 3.68 2.15 7.48
C ALA A 116 5.12 1.74 7.87
N VAL A 117 5.34 1.31 9.12
CA VAL A 117 6.65 0.80 9.59
C VAL A 117 7.03 -0.48 8.83
N ALA A 118 6.09 -1.37 8.58
CA ALA A 118 6.39 -2.58 7.81
C ALA A 118 6.75 -2.27 6.35
N LEU A 119 6.06 -1.33 5.71
CA LEU A 119 6.41 -0.86 4.36
C LEU A 119 7.79 -0.20 4.33
N GLN A 120 8.07 0.69 5.29
CA GLN A 120 9.38 1.33 5.45
C GLN A 120 10.50 0.28 5.50
N GLN A 121 10.31 -0.77 6.30
CA GLN A 121 11.29 -1.85 6.43
C GLN A 121 11.43 -2.66 5.13
N MET A 122 10.32 -3.00 4.46
CA MET A 122 10.36 -3.72 3.18
C MET A 122 11.11 -2.92 2.10
N TRP A 123 10.88 -1.62 2.00
CA TRP A 123 11.60 -0.77 1.07
C TRP A 123 13.09 -0.64 1.45
N LYS A 124 13.41 -0.58 2.74
CA LYS A 124 14.81 -0.61 3.20
C LYS A 124 15.51 -1.91 2.83
N ASP A 125 14.86 -3.04 3.08
CA ASP A 125 15.44 -4.38 2.83
C ASP A 125 15.59 -4.67 1.33
N VAL A 126 14.61 -4.29 0.52
CA VAL A 126 14.59 -4.62 -0.92
C VAL A 126 15.33 -3.59 -1.76
N LEU A 127 15.11 -2.30 -1.51
CA LEU A 127 15.57 -1.20 -2.35
C LEU A 127 16.71 -0.40 -1.74
N ASN A 128 17.03 -0.64 -0.47
CA ASN A 128 18.02 0.12 0.31
C ASN A 128 17.73 1.63 0.36
N ILE A 129 16.47 2.03 0.36
CA ILE A 129 16.04 3.42 0.45
C ILE A 129 15.53 3.75 1.85
N ASP A 130 15.64 5.01 2.24
CA ASP A 130 15.09 5.54 3.48
C ASP A 130 13.77 6.28 3.20
N VAL A 131 12.76 5.99 4.03
CA VAL A 131 11.42 6.58 3.94
C VAL A 131 11.08 7.18 5.30
N ALA A 132 10.78 8.48 5.33
CA ALA A 132 10.29 9.15 6.52
C ALA A 132 8.79 8.82 6.72
N LEU A 133 8.39 8.67 7.99
CA LEU A 133 6.99 8.42 8.35
C LEU A 133 6.41 9.64 9.03
N THR A 134 5.36 10.22 8.46
CA THR A 134 4.69 11.41 9.00
C THR A 134 3.27 11.08 9.42
N ASN A 135 3.02 11.23 10.72
CA ASN A 135 1.70 11.09 11.32
C ASN A 135 1.00 12.44 11.38
N GLN A 136 -0.24 12.51 10.92
CA GLN A 136 -1.05 13.72 10.97
C GLN A 136 -2.40 13.45 11.65
N GLU A 137 -2.90 14.45 12.37
CA GLU A 137 -4.29 14.46 12.84
C GLU A 137 -5.24 14.46 11.63
N TRP A 138 -6.43 13.89 11.80
CA TRP A 138 -7.35 13.63 10.68
C TRP A 138 -7.67 14.85 9.80
N LYS A 139 -7.94 16.01 10.38
CA LYS A 139 -8.27 17.22 9.60
C LYS A 139 -7.07 17.74 8.82
N VAL A 140 -5.89 17.74 9.43
CA VAL A 140 -4.64 18.14 8.78
C VAL A 140 -4.32 17.16 7.66
N TYR A 141 -4.51 15.87 7.91
CA TYR A 141 -4.31 14.83 6.92
C TYR A 141 -5.24 14.99 5.70
N LEU A 142 -6.52 15.26 5.92
CA LEU A 142 -7.48 15.52 4.84
C LEU A 142 -7.07 16.73 3.99
N ASP A 143 -6.65 17.83 4.63
CA ASP A 143 -6.14 19.02 3.94
C ASP A 143 -4.90 18.69 3.11
N SER A 144 -3.93 17.98 3.70
CA SER A 144 -2.71 17.54 2.99
C SER A 144 -3.03 16.70 1.76
N VAL A 145 -3.97 15.76 1.87
CA VAL A 145 -4.35 14.89 0.73
C VAL A 145 -5.13 15.67 -0.33
N THR A 146 -6.06 16.53 0.08
CA THR A 146 -6.87 17.33 -0.85
C THR A 146 -6.03 18.32 -1.66
N ASN A 147 -5.02 18.91 -1.03
CA ASN A 147 -4.11 19.88 -1.67
C ASN A 147 -2.85 19.23 -2.26
N MET A 148 -2.78 17.90 -2.33
CA MET A 148 -1.64 17.16 -2.89
C MET A 148 -0.30 17.42 -2.17
N HIS A 149 -0.34 17.77 -0.88
CA HIS A 149 0.84 18.02 -0.03
C HIS A 149 1.38 16.72 0.56
N PHE A 150 1.79 15.78 -0.27
CA PHE A 150 2.38 14.50 0.11
C PHE A 150 3.19 13.92 -1.06
N GLN A 151 4.13 13.01 -0.77
CA GLN A 151 4.74 12.14 -1.78
C GLN A 151 4.02 10.78 -1.83
N ILE A 152 3.85 10.14 -0.66
CA ILE A 152 2.99 8.96 -0.48
C ILE A 152 1.97 9.27 0.61
N ALA A 153 0.69 8.97 0.37
CA ALA A 153 -0.36 9.12 1.38
C ALA A 153 -1.17 7.82 1.55
N ARG A 154 -1.44 7.44 2.79
CA ARG A 154 -2.33 6.34 3.10
C ARG A 154 -3.75 6.64 2.64
N ARG A 155 -4.42 5.73 1.99
CA ARG A 155 -5.82 5.88 1.60
C ARG A 155 -6.60 4.58 1.83
N GLY A 156 -7.91 4.67 1.75
CA GLY A 156 -8.81 3.55 1.68
C GLY A 156 -10.12 4.01 1.04
N TRP A 157 -10.76 3.12 0.34
CA TRP A 157 -12.10 3.35 -0.19
C TRP A 157 -13.00 2.20 0.24
N ILE A 158 -14.15 2.54 0.75
CA ILE A 158 -15.24 1.63 1.07
C ILE A 158 -16.34 1.91 0.05
N GLY A 159 -16.76 0.89 -0.68
CA GLY A 159 -17.76 1.06 -1.73
C GLY A 159 -19.13 1.43 -1.18
N ASP A 160 -19.75 2.41 -1.81
CA ASP A 160 -21.13 2.85 -1.49
C ASP A 160 -22.17 1.88 -2.07
N TYR A 161 -21.79 1.14 -3.12
CA TYR A 161 -22.63 0.13 -3.78
C TYR A 161 -21.77 -0.95 -4.43
N VAL A 162 -22.34 -2.16 -4.61
CA VAL A 162 -21.61 -3.32 -5.11
C VAL A 162 -21.54 -3.28 -6.64
N ASP A 163 -20.58 -2.51 -7.16
CA ASP A 163 -20.27 -2.44 -8.59
C ASP A 163 -18.80 -2.04 -8.75
N PRO A 164 -18.04 -2.63 -9.71
CA PRO A 164 -16.65 -2.25 -9.98
C PRO A 164 -16.45 -0.76 -10.26
N ASN A 165 -17.43 -0.09 -10.88
CA ASN A 165 -17.41 1.34 -11.19
C ASN A 165 -17.28 2.23 -9.94
N ASN A 166 -17.61 1.69 -8.74
CA ASN A 166 -17.40 2.42 -7.49
C ASN A 166 -15.92 2.62 -7.14
N PHE A 167 -15.04 1.84 -7.77
CA PHE A 167 -13.59 1.83 -7.53
C PHE A 167 -12.77 2.34 -8.72
N LEU A 168 -13.37 2.56 -9.89
CA LEU A 168 -12.69 2.91 -11.15
C LEU A 168 -12.87 4.37 -11.55
#